data_1fa80bea7824c653f83530df535a4b46
#
_entry.id   1fa80bea7824c653f83530df535a4b46
#
_cell.length_a   1.000
_cell.length_b   1.000
_cell.length_c   1.000
_cell.angle_alpha   90.00
_cell.angle_beta   90.00
_cell.angle_gamma   90.00
#
_symmetry.space_group_name_H-M   'P 1'
#
loop_
_entity.id
_entity.type
_entity.pdbx_description
1 polymer ?
#
loop_
_entity_poly.entity_id
_entity_poly.type
_entity_poly.pdbx_seq_one_letter_code
_entity_poly.pdbx_strand_id
1 'polypeptide(L)'
;PQTSAGYCETALPRVPALFREPEVPPGPRIEAEVNASAQFVEFLPLYSLKAACGAFGEGQYAEESGWVKVEGLGRLNRNMFVIQAKGHSMEPRIPDGSLCVFRANVVGSRQNKIVLVQHRGLHDVDYTGSYTIKTYTSEKSFDRETGEWQHERIVLKPINPAYRSIVIDQEDDFTVIGEFIGLVKS
;
A
#
# COMPACT_ATOMS: atom_id res chain seq x y z
N PRO A 1 26.43 22.74 70.62
CA PRO A 1 27.23 22.17 69.57
C PRO A 1 26.36 21.41 68.63
N GLN A 2 26.14 22.01 67.47
CA GLN A 2 25.30 21.41 66.36
C GLN A 2 26.27 20.94 65.30
N THR A 3 26.29 19.66 65.06
CA THR A 3 27.03 19.01 64.01
C THR A 3 26.15 19.01 62.70
N SER A 4 26.62 19.80 61.74
CA SER A 4 26.07 19.82 60.38
C SER A 4 26.55 18.59 59.62
N ALA A 5 25.66 17.68 59.24
CA ALA A 5 25.95 16.56 58.34
C ALA A 5 25.89 17.05 56.90
N GLY A 6 27.09 17.12 56.27
CA GLY A 6 27.20 17.40 54.84
C GLY A 6 26.71 16.21 54.02
N TYR A 7 25.69 16.43 53.20
CA TYR A 7 25.28 15.49 52.17
C TYR A 7 26.31 15.50 51.02
N CYS A 8 26.99 14.38 50.86
CA CYS A 8 27.87 14.15 49.72
C CYS A 8 26.98 13.84 48.49
N GLU A 9 26.92 14.79 47.59
CA GLU A 9 26.25 14.66 46.28
C GLU A 9 27.09 13.75 45.41
N THR A 10 26.70 12.46 45.36
CA THR A 10 27.35 11.49 44.49
C THR A 10 26.93 11.79 43.05
N ALA A 11 27.83 12.35 42.28
CA ALA A 11 27.65 12.57 40.84
C ALA A 11 27.43 11.22 40.14
N LEU A 12 26.28 11.07 39.49
CA LEU A 12 25.97 9.92 38.67
C LEU A 12 27.03 9.76 37.55
N PRO A 13 27.49 8.54 37.27
CA PRO A 13 28.47 8.31 36.20
C PRO A 13 27.88 8.76 34.86
N ARG A 14 28.63 9.61 34.14
CA ARG A 14 28.31 9.99 32.77
C ARG A 14 28.36 8.73 31.92
N VAL A 15 27.19 8.33 31.37
CA VAL A 15 27.08 7.25 30.39
C VAL A 15 27.95 7.60 29.17
N PRO A 16 28.84 6.69 28.73
CA PRO A 16 29.66 6.95 27.55
C PRO A 16 28.78 7.16 26.31
N ALA A 17 29.15 8.12 25.48
CA ALA A 17 28.43 8.52 24.24
C ALA A 17 28.43 7.45 23.11
N LEU A 18 28.54 6.17 23.48
CA LEU A 18 28.60 5.03 22.54
C LEU A 18 27.22 4.42 22.18
N PHE A 19 26.16 4.82 22.86
CA PHE A 19 24.78 4.47 22.43
C PHE A 19 24.15 5.70 21.77
N ARG A 20 24.57 6.01 20.53
CA ARG A 20 23.67 6.70 19.62
C ARG A 20 22.56 5.69 19.30
N GLU A 21 21.33 5.97 19.71
CA GLU A 21 20.16 5.31 19.16
C GLU A 21 20.28 5.42 17.64
N PRO A 22 20.06 4.31 16.90
CA PRO A 22 20.06 4.38 15.45
C PRO A 22 19.02 5.44 15.06
N GLU A 23 19.48 6.52 14.40
CA GLU A 23 18.58 7.52 13.82
C GLU A 23 17.67 6.77 12.87
N VAL A 24 16.40 6.58 13.28
CA VAL A 24 15.37 6.05 12.39
C VAL A 24 15.28 7.06 11.23
N PRO A 25 15.58 6.67 9.99
CA PRO A 25 15.52 7.59 8.88
C PRO A 25 14.11 8.20 8.85
N PRO A 26 13.99 9.51 8.63
CA PRO A 26 12.69 10.15 8.55
C PRO A 26 11.87 9.45 7.47
N GLY A 27 10.66 9.01 7.83
CA GLY A 27 9.75 8.38 6.89
C GLY A 27 9.49 9.25 5.65
N PRO A 28 8.89 8.71 4.59
CA PRO A 28 8.66 9.44 3.35
C PRO A 28 7.87 10.73 3.64
N ARG A 29 8.36 11.86 3.14
CA ARG A 29 7.72 13.16 3.34
C ARG A 29 6.47 13.25 2.50
N ILE A 30 5.37 13.66 3.13
CA ILE A 30 4.11 13.98 2.46
C ILE A 30 4.01 15.51 2.39
N GLU A 31 3.88 16.03 1.19
CA GLU A 31 3.74 17.46 0.93
C GLU A 31 2.28 17.77 0.56
N ALA A 32 1.71 18.81 1.13
CA ALA A 32 0.33 19.20 0.84
C ALA A 32 0.17 19.71 -0.60
N GLU A 33 1.16 20.46 -1.08
CA GLU A 33 1.19 21.02 -2.42
C GLU A 33 2.57 20.86 -3.04
N VAL A 34 2.63 20.57 -4.34
CA VAL A 34 3.85 20.40 -5.11
C VAL A 34 3.73 21.19 -6.42
N ASN A 35 4.85 21.76 -6.86
CA ASN A 35 4.91 22.46 -8.14
C ASN A 35 4.41 21.56 -9.28
N ALA A 36 3.57 22.08 -10.16
CA ALA A 36 2.97 21.35 -11.27
C ALA A 36 4.02 20.69 -12.20
N SER A 37 5.22 21.26 -12.32
CA SER A 37 6.31 20.67 -13.10
C SER A 37 6.95 19.43 -12.47
N ALA A 38 6.82 19.26 -11.15
CA ALA A 38 7.35 18.11 -10.42
C ALA A 38 6.29 17.00 -10.24
N GLN A 39 5.01 17.31 -10.42
CA GLN A 39 3.92 16.34 -10.39
C GLN A 39 4.10 15.30 -11.51
N PHE A 40 3.95 14.02 -11.15
CA PHE A 40 4.12 12.86 -12.04
C PHE A 40 5.51 12.73 -12.70
N VAL A 41 6.49 13.51 -12.21
CA VAL A 41 7.91 13.45 -12.59
C VAL A 41 8.74 12.97 -11.40
N GLU A 42 8.57 13.61 -10.26
CA GLU A 42 9.23 13.27 -8.99
C GLU A 42 8.22 12.88 -7.90
N PHE A 43 7.00 13.40 -7.98
CA PHE A 43 5.95 13.22 -6.99
C PHE A 43 4.73 12.52 -7.57
N LEU A 44 4.13 11.66 -6.76
CA LEU A 44 2.84 11.05 -7.05
C LEU A 44 1.80 11.48 -6.02
N PRO A 45 0.52 11.60 -6.42
CA PRO A 45 -0.55 11.92 -5.50
C PRO A 45 -0.78 10.78 -4.52
N LEU A 46 -0.96 11.13 -3.25
CA LEU A 46 -1.37 10.22 -2.18
C LEU A 46 -2.88 10.26 -2.06
N TYR A 47 -3.52 9.12 -2.18
CA TYR A 47 -4.96 8.95 -1.98
C TYR A 47 -5.26 8.08 -0.76
N SER A 48 -6.41 8.33 -0.13
CA SER A 48 -7.02 7.29 0.71
C SER A 48 -7.48 6.14 -0.17
N LEU A 49 -7.65 4.95 0.39
CA LEU A 49 -8.16 3.78 -0.35
C LEU A 49 -9.49 4.07 -1.05
N LYS A 50 -10.41 4.72 -0.34
CA LYS A 50 -11.72 5.12 -0.88
C LYS A 50 -11.58 6.11 -2.05
N ALA A 51 -10.70 7.11 -1.92
CA ALA A 51 -10.46 8.10 -2.95
C ALA A 51 -9.83 7.48 -4.21
N ALA A 52 -8.83 6.60 -4.04
CA ALA A 52 -8.20 5.90 -5.16
C ALA A 52 -9.20 5.06 -5.96
N CYS A 53 -10.11 4.37 -5.28
CA CYS A 53 -11.13 3.56 -5.95
C CYS A 53 -12.19 4.40 -6.65
N GLY A 54 -12.61 5.53 -6.07
CA GLY A 54 -13.48 6.49 -6.76
C GLY A 54 -12.83 7.07 -8.01
N ALA A 55 -11.57 7.51 -7.92
CA ALA A 55 -10.87 8.13 -9.05
C ALA A 55 -10.57 7.14 -10.20
N PHE A 56 -10.13 5.93 -9.88
CA PHE A 56 -9.62 4.96 -10.87
C PHE A 56 -10.58 3.80 -11.12
N GLY A 57 -11.57 3.57 -10.25
CA GLY A 57 -12.58 2.52 -10.42
C GLY A 57 -13.89 3.05 -11.01
N GLU A 58 -14.43 4.10 -10.45
CA GLU A 58 -15.75 4.65 -10.83
C GLU A 58 -15.66 5.94 -11.66
N GLY A 59 -14.43 6.44 -11.92
CA GLY A 59 -14.20 7.65 -12.71
C GLY A 59 -14.64 8.94 -12.01
N GLN A 60 -14.77 8.91 -10.69
CA GLN A 60 -15.16 10.08 -9.90
C GLN A 60 -13.94 10.95 -9.58
N TYR A 61 -14.16 12.24 -9.42
CA TYR A 61 -13.12 13.13 -8.89
C TYR A 61 -12.84 12.76 -7.44
N ALA A 62 -11.58 12.49 -7.14
CA ALA A 62 -11.11 12.26 -5.78
C ALA A 62 -10.03 13.28 -5.44
N GLU A 63 -10.16 13.89 -4.25
CA GLU A 63 -9.15 14.79 -3.74
C GLU A 63 -7.96 13.97 -3.22
N GLU A 64 -6.76 14.37 -3.64
CA GLU A 64 -5.52 13.86 -3.08
C GLU A 64 -5.35 14.33 -1.64
N SER A 65 -4.82 13.44 -0.80
CA SER A 65 -4.46 13.76 0.59
C SER A 65 -3.08 14.43 0.71
N GLY A 66 -2.38 14.58 -0.40
CA GLY A 66 -1.05 15.16 -0.51
C GLY A 66 -0.24 14.53 -1.64
N TRP A 67 1.06 14.83 -1.66
CA TRP A 67 2.01 14.37 -2.66
C TRP A 67 3.20 13.70 -2.00
N VAL A 68 3.69 12.63 -2.58
CA VAL A 68 4.82 11.85 -2.05
C VAL A 68 5.93 11.80 -3.08
N LYS A 69 7.15 12.13 -2.65
CA LYS A 69 8.34 11.96 -3.50
C LYS A 69 8.62 10.48 -3.71
N VAL A 70 8.78 10.07 -4.97
CA VAL A 70 9.00 8.68 -5.33
C VAL A 70 10.29 8.54 -6.13
N GLU A 71 11.19 7.70 -5.63
CA GLU A 71 12.50 7.44 -6.24
C GLU A 71 12.68 5.94 -6.51
N GLY A 72 13.43 5.62 -7.57
CA GLY A 72 13.84 4.24 -7.87
C GLY A 72 12.77 3.33 -8.48
N LEU A 73 11.59 3.84 -8.83
CA LEU A 73 10.52 3.06 -9.48
C LEU A 73 10.36 3.34 -10.98
N GLY A 74 11.39 3.89 -11.61
CA GLY A 74 11.39 4.23 -13.02
C GLY A 74 10.64 5.52 -13.33
N ARG A 75 10.18 5.66 -14.59
CA ARG A 75 9.48 6.88 -15.03
C ARG A 75 8.07 6.92 -14.47
N LEU A 76 7.77 7.99 -13.73
CA LEU A 76 6.44 8.24 -13.20
C LEU A 76 5.49 8.76 -14.31
N ASN A 77 4.19 8.58 -14.12
CA ASN A 77 3.17 9.07 -15.04
C ASN A 77 1.83 9.27 -14.32
N ARG A 78 0.86 9.89 -15.01
CA ARG A 78 -0.46 10.25 -14.46
C ARG A 78 -1.36 9.07 -14.09
N ASN A 79 -1.03 7.85 -14.52
CA ASN A 79 -1.75 6.64 -14.14
C ASN A 79 -1.19 6.01 -12.85
N MET A 80 -0.18 6.65 -12.23
CA MET A 80 0.42 6.16 -10.99
C MET A 80 -0.03 7.02 -9.81
N PHE A 81 -0.23 6.35 -8.68
CA PHE A 81 -0.67 6.96 -7.45
C PHE A 81 -0.12 6.21 -6.24
N VAL A 82 -0.17 6.83 -5.07
CA VAL A 82 0.27 6.25 -3.80
C VAL A 82 -0.94 6.02 -2.90
N ILE A 83 -0.95 4.92 -2.19
CA ILE A 83 -1.84 4.66 -1.06
C ILE A 83 -1.04 4.17 0.13
N GLN A 84 -1.55 4.36 1.34
CA GLN A 84 -1.02 3.73 2.53
C GLN A 84 -1.68 2.37 2.72
N ALA A 85 -0.87 1.31 2.74
CA ALA A 85 -1.35 -0.04 3.04
C ALA A 85 -1.74 -0.14 4.52
N LYS A 86 -2.79 -0.92 4.81
CA LYS A 86 -3.21 -1.26 6.16
C LYS A 86 -3.39 -2.76 6.27
N GLY A 87 -3.04 -3.33 7.43
CA GLY A 87 -3.15 -4.74 7.73
C GLY A 87 -1.93 -5.56 7.31
N HIS A 88 -1.90 -6.80 7.76
CA HIS A 88 -0.72 -7.67 7.71
C HIS A 88 -0.82 -8.77 6.66
N SER A 89 -1.88 -8.79 5.85
CA SER A 89 -2.14 -9.89 4.90
C SER A 89 -1.12 -9.99 3.76
N MET A 90 -0.39 -8.91 3.48
CA MET A 90 0.63 -8.86 2.43
C MET A 90 2.07 -8.86 2.95
N GLU A 91 2.25 -9.02 4.26
CA GLU A 91 3.59 -9.19 4.85
C GLU A 91 4.24 -10.52 4.44
N PRO A 92 5.57 -10.54 4.36
CA PRO A 92 6.53 -9.46 4.65
C PRO A 92 6.76 -8.49 3.49
N ARG A 93 6.14 -8.69 2.32
CA ARG A 93 6.41 -7.90 1.12
C ARG A 93 5.87 -6.47 1.20
N ILE A 94 4.71 -6.30 1.82
CA ILE A 94 4.10 -4.99 2.08
C ILE A 94 3.79 -4.94 3.57
N PRO A 95 4.66 -4.33 4.38
CA PRO A 95 4.41 -4.12 5.80
C PRO A 95 3.21 -3.19 6.05
N ASP A 96 2.55 -3.35 7.19
CA ASP A 96 1.50 -2.43 7.62
C ASP A 96 2.00 -0.98 7.66
N GLY A 97 1.17 -0.04 7.24
CA GLY A 97 1.49 1.39 7.19
C GLY A 97 2.38 1.83 6.03
N SER A 98 2.89 0.92 5.20
CA SER A 98 3.77 1.25 4.07
C SER A 98 3.06 2.10 3.02
N LEU A 99 3.79 3.06 2.43
CA LEU A 99 3.34 3.79 1.24
C LEU A 99 3.64 2.97 -0.02
N CYS A 100 2.59 2.61 -0.73
CA CYS A 100 2.61 1.73 -1.89
C CYS A 100 2.29 2.50 -3.16
N VAL A 101 3.13 2.36 -4.18
CA VAL A 101 2.87 2.90 -5.52
C VAL A 101 2.08 1.88 -6.33
N PHE A 102 0.97 2.33 -6.89
CA PHE A 102 0.13 1.57 -7.82
C PHE A 102 0.07 2.24 -9.17
N ARG A 103 -0.18 1.45 -10.20
CA ARG A 103 -0.51 1.90 -11.56
C ARG A 103 -1.93 1.48 -11.90
N ALA A 104 -2.79 2.46 -12.18
CA ALA A 104 -4.11 2.23 -12.74
C ALA A 104 -4.03 1.75 -14.20
N ASN A 105 -5.17 1.35 -14.76
CA ASN A 105 -5.28 0.89 -16.15
C ASN A 105 -4.31 -0.26 -16.45
N VAL A 106 -4.42 -1.34 -15.67
CA VAL A 106 -3.57 -2.54 -15.84
C VAL A 106 -3.78 -3.16 -17.21
N VAL A 107 -2.73 -3.10 -18.03
CA VAL A 107 -2.73 -3.70 -19.38
C VAL A 107 -2.08 -5.08 -19.31
N GLY A 108 -2.66 -6.05 -20.02
CA GLY A 108 -2.15 -7.41 -20.12
C GLY A 108 -2.56 -8.32 -18.95
N SER A 109 -1.81 -9.42 -18.76
CA SER A 109 -2.14 -10.42 -17.75
C SER A 109 -1.94 -9.88 -16.34
N ARG A 110 -2.92 -10.15 -15.47
CA ARG A 110 -2.85 -9.85 -14.03
C ARG A 110 -2.34 -11.04 -13.20
N GLN A 111 -2.08 -12.16 -13.85
CA GLN A 111 -1.67 -13.41 -13.20
C GLN A 111 -0.41 -13.20 -12.34
N ASN A 112 -0.48 -13.62 -11.07
CA ASN A 112 0.57 -13.50 -10.07
C ASN A 112 1.03 -12.06 -9.75
N LYS A 113 0.25 -11.06 -10.15
CA LYS A 113 0.51 -9.66 -9.80
C LYS A 113 -0.18 -9.28 -8.51
N ILE A 114 0.45 -8.40 -7.74
CA ILE A 114 -0.19 -7.79 -6.57
C ILE A 114 -1.07 -6.66 -7.10
N VAL A 115 -2.32 -6.65 -6.73
CA VAL A 115 -3.34 -5.70 -7.19
C VAL A 115 -4.10 -5.08 -6.04
N LEU A 116 -4.50 -3.83 -6.23
CA LEU A 116 -5.53 -3.18 -5.42
C LEU A 116 -6.87 -3.47 -6.09
N VAL A 117 -7.80 -4.01 -5.33
CA VAL A 117 -9.13 -4.38 -5.81
C VAL A 117 -10.22 -3.74 -4.97
N GLN A 118 -11.33 -3.46 -5.63
CA GLN A 118 -12.61 -3.13 -5.03
C GLN A 118 -13.55 -4.31 -5.21
N HIS A 119 -14.25 -4.69 -4.15
CA HIS A 119 -15.26 -5.75 -4.18
C HIS A 119 -16.39 -5.40 -3.21
N ARG A 120 -17.62 -5.34 -3.68
CA ARG A 120 -18.77 -4.88 -2.88
C ARG A 120 -19.19 -5.83 -1.77
N GLY A 121 -18.83 -7.09 -1.83
CA GLY A 121 -19.15 -8.12 -0.83
C GLY A 121 -18.02 -8.44 0.15
N LEU A 122 -16.84 -7.80 0.05
CA LEU A 122 -15.72 -8.10 0.93
C LEU A 122 -15.90 -7.51 2.32
N HIS A 123 -16.00 -8.41 3.29
CA HIS A 123 -15.78 -8.12 4.70
C HIS A 123 -14.43 -8.72 5.10
N ASP A 124 -13.33 -8.10 4.67
CA ASP A 124 -12.00 -8.51 5.12
C ASP A 124 -11.81 -8.04 6.57
N VAL A 125 -11.29 -8.91 7.43
CA VAL A 125 -11.13 -8.67 8.87
C VAL A 125 -10.22 -7.47 9.16
N ASP A 126 -9.30 -7.17 8.23
CA ASP A 126 -8.35 -6.05 8.34
C ASP A 126 -8.87 -4.72 7.77
N TYR A 127 -10.02 -4.73 7.08
CA TYR A 127 -10.54 -3.54 6.40
C TYR A 127 -12.03 -3.30 6.68
N THR A 128 -12.32 -2.13 7.19
CA THR A 128 -13.68 -1.58 7.23
C THR A 128 -14.07 -1.03 5.84
N GLY A 129 -14.11 -1.89 4.80
CA GLY A 129 -14.46 -1.40 3.47
C GLY A 129 -14.28 -2.43 2.36
N SER A 130 -14.79 -2.08 1.20
CA SER A 130 -14.82 -2.92 -0.01
C SER A 130 -13.47 -3.00 -0.76
N TYR A 131 -12.32 -2.75 -0.11
CA TYR A 131 -11.02 -2.61 -0.78
C TYR A 131 -9.96 -3.48 -0.14
N THR A 132 -9.15 -4.16 -0.96
CA THR A 132 -8.04 -4.97 -0.45
C THR A 132 -6.87 -5.04 -1.43
N ILE A 133 -5.67 -5.33 -0.90
CA ILE A 133 -4.46 -5.61 -1.68
C ILE A 133 -4.20 -7.11 -1.58
N LYS A 134 -4.13 -7.80 -2.72
CA LYS A 134 -3.87 -9.25 -2.78
C LYS A 134 -3.10 -9.61 -4.05
N THR A 135 -2.55 -10.81 -4.07
CA THR A 135 -2.01 -11.40 -5.30
C THR A 135 -3.15 -11.98 -6.11
N TYR A 136 -3.29 -11.54 -7.35
CA TYR A 136 -4.31 -12.00 -8.28
C TYR A 136 -3.90 -13.33 -8.92
N THR A 137 -4.78 -14.30 -8.91
CA THR A 137 -4.65 -15.56 -9.66
C THR A 137 -5.98 -15.87 -10.33
N SER A 138 -5.97 -16.26 -11.61
CA SER A 138 -7.16 -16.71 -12.32
C SER A 138 -6.90 -18.02 -13.02
N GLU A 139 -7.88 -18.90 -12.99
CA GLU A 139 -7.96 -20.11 -13.78
C GLU A 139 -8.85 -19.80 -14.99
N LYS A 140 -8.44 -20.25 -16.18
CA LYS A 140 -9.19 -20.09 -17.42
C LYS A 140 -9.50 -21.46 -17.98
N SER A 141 -10.74 -21.66 -18.41
CA SER A 141 -11.11 -22.79 -19.25
C SER A 141 -11.40 -22.31 -20.68
N PHE A 142 -11.17 -23.21 -21.61
CA PHE A 142 -11.53 -23.00 -23.01
C PHE A 142 -12.85 -23.70 -23.28
N ASP A 143 -13.90 -22.92 -23.56
CA ASP A 143 -15.16 -23.45 -23.97
C ASP A 143 -15.05 -23.88 -25.45
N ARG A 144 -15.19 -25.21 -25.70
CA ARG A 144 -15.07 -25.78 -27.04
C ARG A 144 -16.30 -25.52 -27.90
N GLU A 145 -17.43 -25.20 -27.30
CA GLU A 145 -18.70 -24.95 -28.05
C GLU A 145 -18.73 -23.51 -28.55
N THR A 146 -18.33 -22.56 -27.72
CA THR A 146 -18.31 -21.14 -28.10
C THR A 146 -16.98 -20.70 -28.72
N GLY A 147 -15.89 -21.47 -28.54
CA GLY A 147 -14.54 -21.11 -28.98
C GLY A 147 -13.87 -20.01 -28.15
N GLU A 148 -14.41 -19.68 -27.00
CA GLU A 148 -13.95 -18.57 -26.16
C GLU A 148 -13.27 -19.06 -24.90
N TRP A 149 -12.33 -18.24 -24.40
CA TRP A 149 -11.70 -18.44 -23.09
C TRP A 149 -12.56 -17.79 -22.01
N GLN A 150 -13.01 -18.58 -21.05
CA GLN A 150 -13.76 -18.12 -19.89
C GLN A 150 -12.89 -18.15 -18.63
N HIS A 151 -13.09 -17.16 -17.75
CA HIS A 151 -12.50 -17.20 -16.40
C HIS A 151 -13.40 -18.03 -15.50
N GLU A 152 -12.97 -19.24 -15.15
CA GLU A 152 -13.73 -20.11 -14.25
C GLU A 152 -13.65 -19.61 -12.80
N ARG A 153 -12.48 -19.12 -12.40
CA ARG A 153 -12.23 -18.80 -11.00
C ARG A 153 -11.17 -17.72 -10.85
N ILE A 154 -11.47 -16.72 -10.05
CA ILE A 154 -10.50 -15.70 -9.61
C ILE A 154 -10.23 -15.93 -8.14
N VAL A 155 -8.95 -15.95 -7.75
CA VAL A 155 -8.52 -16.12 -6.37
C VAL A 155 -7.56 -14.98 -6.00
N LEU A 156 -7.93 -14.23 -4.97
CA LEU A 156 -7.11 -13.19 -4.38
C LEU A 156 -6.36 -13.78 -3.19
N LYS A 157 -5.04 -13.96 -3.35
CA LYS A 157 -4.19 -14.63 -2.37
C LYS A 157 -3.42 -13.64 -1.51
N PRO A 158 -3.44 -13.77 -0.17
CA PRO A 158 -2.52 -13.06 0.70
C PRO A 158 -1.10 -13.62 0.51
N ILE A 159 -0.07 -12.82 0.87
CA ILE A 159 1.31 -13.31 0.97
C ILE A 159 1.53 -13.93 2.35
N ASN A 160 0.94 -13.33 3.39
CA ASN A 160 1.01 -13.87 4.74
C ASN A 160 0.13 -15.12 4.88
N PRO A 161 0.71 -16.29 5.18
CA PRO A 161 -0.03 -17.56 5.25
C PRO A 161 -1.03 -17.64 6.42
N ALA A 162 -0.97 -16.71 7.37
CA ALA A 162 -1.95 -16.62 8.45
C ALA A 162 -3.34 -16.14 7.96
N TYR A 163 -3.42 -15.59 6.74
CA TYR A 163 -4.64 -15.07 6.14
C TYR A 163 -5.19 -16.02 5.07
N ARG A 164 -6.50 -16.00 4.89
CA ARG A 164 -7.17 -16.86 3.91
C ARG A 164 -7.24 -16.17 2.53
N SER A 165 -7.20 -16.98 1.49
CA SER A 165 -7.50 -16.53 0.12
C SER A 165 -8.98 -16.22 -0.02
N ILE A 166 -9.29 -15.23 -0.86
CA ILE A 166 -10.65 -14.84 -1.21
C ILE A 166 -10.93 -15.38 -2.60
N VAL A 167 -11.99 -16.15 -2.73
CA VAL A 167 -12.47 -16.64 -4.03
C VAL A 167 -13.53 -15.68 -4.52
N ILE A 168 -13.39 -15.23 -5.75
CA ILE A 168 -14.34 -14.35 -6.43
C ILE A 168 -15.15 -15.21 -7.40
N ASP A 169 -16.44 -15.23 -7.21
CA ASP A 169 -17.37 -15.88 -8.12
C ASP A 169 -17.74 -14.96 -9.28
N GLN A 170 -18.25 -15.51 -10.39
CA GLN A 170 -18.53 -14.73 -11.62
C GLN A 170 -19.60 -13.65 -11.41
N GLU A 171 -20.47 -13.82 -10.43
CA GLU A 171 -21.54 -12.87 -10.09
C GLU A 171 -21.08 -11.72 -9.18
N ASP A 172 -19.86 -11.80 -8.66
CA ASP A 172 -19.34 -10.81 -7.72
C ASP A 172 -18.93 -9.51 -8.45
N ASP A 173 -19.36 -8.40 -7.89
CA ASP A 173 -18.99 -7.07 -8.36
C ASP A 173 -17.55 -6.73 -7.92
N PHE A 174 -16.63 -6.97 -8.82
CA PHE A 174 -15.19 -6.92 -8.59
C PHE A 174 -14.48 -6.05 -9.62
N THR A 175 -13.65 -5.12 -9.16
CA THR A 175 -12.87 -4.23 -10.01
C THR A 175 -11.41 -4.18 -9.58
N VAL A 176 -10.47 -4.38 -10.52
CA VAL A 176 -9.05 -4.13 -10.30
C VAL A 176 -8.76 -2.66 -10.54
N ILE A 177 -8.38 -1.96 -9.48
CA ILE A 177 -8.10 -0.53 -9.47
C ILE A 177 -6.68 -0.23 -9.97
N GLY A 178 -5.71 -1.05 -9.56
CA GLY A 178 -4.32 -0.86 -9.96
C GLY A 178 -3.42 -2.03 -9.64
N GLU A 179 -2.27 -2.05 -10.31
CA GLU A 179 -1.18 -3.00 -10.10
C GLU A 179 -0.11 -2.36 -9.20
N PHE A 180 0.35 -3.10 -8.21
CA PHE A 180 1.45 -2.69 -7.33
C PHE A 180 2.77 -2.60 -8.10
N ILE A 181 3.45 -1.48 -7.99
CA ILE A 181 4.73 -1.22 -8.64
C ILE A 181 5.89 -1.36 -7.65
N GLY A 182 5.71 -0.85 -6.43
CA GLY A 182 6.74 -0.90 -5.40
C GLY A 182 6.36 -0.10 -4.16
N LEU A 183 7.24 -0.15 -3.16
CA LEU A 183 7.13 0.67 -1.96
C LEU A 183 7.86 1.99 -2.18
N VAL A 184 7.33 3.07 -1.61
CA VAL A 184 8.07 4.32 -1.48
C VAL A 184 9.23 4.07 -0.52
N LYS A 185 10.43 4.42 -0.94
CA LYS A 185 11.63 4.31 -0.08
C LYS A 185 11.67 5.50 0.87
N SER A 186 12.04 5.22 2.10
CA SER A 186 12.37 6.23 3.12
C SER A 186 13.72 6.83 2.85
#